data_21f152f3fa2699c4cb4ffa75bcfdd6c0
#
_entry.id   21f152f3fa2699c4cb4ffa75bcfdd6c0
#
_cell.length_a   1.000
_cell.length_b   1.000
_cell.length_c   1.000
_cell.angle_alpha   90.00
_cell.angle_beta   90.00
_cell.angle_gamma   90.00
#
_symmetry.space_group_name_H-M   'P 1'
#
loop_
_entity.id
_entity.type
_entity.pdbx_description
1 polymer ?
#
loop_
_entity_poly.entity_id
_entity_poly.type
_entity_poly.pdbx_seq_one_letter_code
_entity_poly.pdbx_strand_id
1 'polypeptide(L)'
;MNAVSNHLPLPIVRKDLNFRLEEVPRFWFDNDPFRTQIFDALSLTFPDGERYFIQCVRLFQDQIQDPELANRVKDFIRQEAQHGISHDKMNKILIDQGMPIEKYIRQVNQRFKHALKRYPDTFNIAITASCEHLTALMATTFFSEKSTMQGAHPFVRALFAWHSIEEMEHRDVAFDVMVDVARTPNTVRYTVLILVTMMMFGFTMQRTNGLLKHDGFTRVERIKMFGHGLKWLIGKKGILTAKKPEYLDWFRPNFHPNQHPVIQQYQVWIDALANTQDPIHAGEAFWQAAN
;
A
#
# COMPACT_ATOMS: atom_id res chain seq x y z
N MET A 1 -16.24 31.02 -2.13
CA MET A 1 -15.50 29.85 -2.62
C MET A 1 -14.14 29.91 -1.96
N ASN A 2 -13.96 29.21 -0.85
CA ASN A 2 -12.68 29.15 -0.18
C ASN A 2 -11.75 28.23 -1.01
N ALA A 3 -10.63 28.78 -1.47
CA ALA A 3 -9.57 27.98 -2.07
C ALA A 3 -9.14 26.94 -1.04
N VAL A 4 -9.42 25.68 -1.31
CA VAL A 4 -8.85 24.56 -0.56
C VAL A 4 -7.35 24.66 -0.79
N SER A 5 -6.60 24.95 0.26
CA SER A 5 -5.14 24.97 0.25
C SER A 5 -4.67 23.59 -0.23
N ASN A 6 -4.04 23.53 -1.40
CA ASN A 6 -3.49 22.30 -1.99
C ASN A 6 -2.17 21.85 -1.31
N HIS A 7 -1.94 22.27 -0.07
CA HIS A 7 -0.79 21.73 0.67
C HIS A 7 -1.14 20.32 1.15
N LEU A 8 -0.35 19.34 0.72
CA LEU A 8 -0.42 18.01 1.31
C LEU A 8 -0.15 18.10 2.81
N PRO A 9 -0.82 17.28 3.62
CA PRO A 9 -0.44 17.13 5.00
C PRO A 9 1.02 16.63 5.06
N LEU A 10 1.80 17.21 5.96
CA LEU A 10 3.17 16.75 6.20
C LEU A 10 3.14 15.36 6.84
N PRO A 11 4.13 14.49 6.55
CA PRO A 11 4.22 13.17 7.16
C PRO A 11 4.24 13.26 8.70
N ILE A 12 3.29 12.61 9.35
CA ILE A 12 3.18 12.53 10.81
C ILE A 12 3.42 11.09 11.23
N VAL A 13 4.53 10.84 11.91
CA VAL A 13 4.88 9.49 12.35
C VAL A 13 4.04 9.07 13.56
N ARG A 14 3.23 8.03 13.39
CA ARG A 14 2.42 7.43 14.45
C ARG A 14 3.02 6.10 14.88
N LYS A 15 3.23 5.94 16.17
CA LYS A 15 3.88 4.77 16.75
C LYS A 15 2.94 4.06 17.71
N ASP A 16 3.26 2.79 17.93
CA ASP A 16 2.62 1.97 18.97
C ASP A 16 1.09 1.83 18.82
N LEU A 17 0.58 1.96 17.58
CA LEU A 17 -0.83 1.71 17.30
C LEU A 17 -1.15 0.22 17.49
N ASN A 18 -2.18 -0.06 18.28
CA ASN A 18 -2.64 -1.42 18.52
C ASN A 18 -3.92 -1.71 17.74
N PHE A 19 -3.81 -2.53 16.71
CA PHE A 19 -4.93 -2.94 15.86
C PHE A 19 -5.60 -4.24 16.32
N ARG A 20 -5.19 -4.83 17.46
CA ARG A 20 -5.76 -6.07 18.02
C ARG A 20 -5.86 -7.20 17.00
N LEU A 21 -4.83 -7.36 16.16
CA LEU A 21 -4.84 -8.30 15.04
C LEU A 21 -4.92 -9.76 15.49
N GLU A 22 -4.54 -10.08 16.72
CA GLU A 22 -4.65 -11.41 17.34
C GLU A 22 -6.09 -11.91 17.47
N GLU A 23 -7.07 -11.01 17.41
CA GLU A 23 -8.50 -11.35 17.48
C GLU A 23 -9.13 -11.57 16.09
N VAL A 24 -8.35 -11.45 15.02
CA VAL A 24 -8.85 -11.52 13.64
C VAL A 24 -9.08 -12.98 13.21
N PRO A 25 -10.31 -13.32 12.74
CA PRO A 25 -10.60 -14.68 12.28
C PRO A 25 -9.88 -15.03 10.97
N ARG A 26 -9.80 -16.34 10.65
CA ARG A 26 -9.11 -16.84 9.45
C ARG A 26 -9.60 -16.19 8.15
N PHE A 27 -10.93 -16.12 7.96
CA PHE A 27 -11.55 -15.46 6.81
C PHE A 27 -12.20 -14.15 7.24
N TRP A 28 -11.38 -13.18 7.49
CA TRP A 28 -11.75 -11.90 8.08
C TRP A 28 -12.54 -10.95 7.17
N PHE A 29 -12.61 -11.24 5.88
CA PHE A 29 -13.38 -10.43 4.94
C PHE A 29 -14.72 -11.12 4.64
N ASP A 30 -15.71 -10.93 5.51
CA ASP A 30 -17.09 -11.45 5.35
C ASP A 30 -17.16 -12.98 5.07
N ASN A 31 -16.25 -13.75 5.68
CA ASN A 31 -16.06 -15.16 5.40
C ASN A 31 -15.79 -15.49 3.92
N ASP A 32 -15.42 -14.52 3.09
CA ASP A 32 -15.01 -14.72 1.70
C ASP A 32 -13.51 -15.09 1.63
N PRO A 33 -13.16 -16.34 1.30
CA PRO A 33 -11.77 -16.77 1.25
C PRO A 33 -10.96 -16.03 0.18
N PHE A 34 -11.56 -15.69 -0.96
CA PHE A 34 -10.83 -15.01 -2.03
C PHE A 34 -10.48 -13.58 -1.65
N ARG A 35 -11.44 -12.82 -1.11
CA ARG A 35 -11.21 -11.44 -0.65
C ARG A 35 -10.20 -11.39 0.47
N THR A 36 -10.31 -12.29 1.45
CA THR A 36 -9.32 -12.42 2.54
C THR A 36 -7.94 -12.68 1.97
N GLN A 37 -7.79 -13.72 1.13
CA GLN A 37 -6.48 -14.14 0.63
C GLN A 37 -5.81 -13.13 -0.33
N ILE A 38 -6.58 -12.29 -1.02
CA ILE A 38 -6.03 -11.19 -1.83
C ILE A 38 -5.32 -10.17 -0.94
N PHE A 39 -5.96 -9.73 0.13
CA PHE A 39 -5.39 -8.76 1.06
C PHE A 39 -4.24 -9.36 1.87
N ASP A 40 -4.36 -10.63 2.31
CA ASP A 40 -3.27 -11.35 2.96
C ASP A 40 -2.05 -11.44 2.02
N ALA A 41 -2.25 -11.85 0.77
CA ALA A 41 -1.19 -11.96 -0.23
C ALA A 41 -0.52 -10.61 -0.58
N LEU A 42 -1.28 -9.53 -0.53
CA LEU A 42 -0.77 -8.17 -0.70
C LEU A 42 0.07 -7.76 0.51
N SER A 43 -0.46 -7.93 1.73
CA SER A 43 0.20 -7.61 2.99
C SER A 43 1.56 -8.32 3.15
N LEU A 44 1.71 -9.55 2.62
CA LEU A 44 2.98 -10.29 2.62
C LEU A 44 4.13 -9.55 1.91
N THR A 45 3.81 -8.57 1.06
CA THR A 45 4.84 -7.81 0.32
C THR A 45 5.34 -6.60 1.11
N PHE A 46 4.49 -6.00 1.94
CA PHE A 46 4.76 -4.71 2.56
C PHE A 46 6.02 -4.71 3.44
N PRO A 47 6.24 -5.60 4.42
CA PRO A 47 7.37 -5.47 5.32
C PRO A 47 8.74 -5.45 4.62
N ASP A 48 8.95 -6.30 3.62
CA ASP A 48 10.19 -6.31 2.85
C ASP A 48 10.22 -5.21 1.78
N GLY A 49 9.05 -4.82 1.24
CA GLY A 49 8.89 -3.69 0.33
C GLY A 49 9.28 -2.38 0.98
N GLU A 50 8.73 -2.11 2.15
CA GLU A 50 8.98 -0.88 2.91
C GLU A 50 10.44 -0.81 3.38
N ARG A 51 11.03 -1.93 3.83
CA ARG A 51 12.47 -2.01 4.07
C ARG A 51 13.31 -1.69 2.82
N TYR A 52 12.84 -2.10 1.65
CA TYR A 52 13.49 -1.76 0.39
C TYR A 52 13.32 -0.28 0.05
N PHE A 53 12.14 0.31 0.23
CA PHE A 53 11.88 1.74 0.00
C PHE A 53 12.79 2.62 0.85
N ILE A 54 12.90 2.31 2.15
CA ILE A 54 13.83 2.96 3.06
C ILE A 54 15.28 2.91 2.53
N GLN A 55 15.73 1.76 2.04
CA GLN A 55 17.08 1.62 1.51
C GLN A 55 17.26 2.44 0.23
N CYS A 56 16.26 2.45 -0.66
CA CYS A 56 16.33 3.20 -1.92
C CYS A 56 16.42 4.72 -1.70
N VAL A 57 15.61 5.30 -0.81
CA VAL A 57 15.70 6.75 -0.54
C VAL A 57 17.01 7.12 0.17
N ARG A 58 17.55 6.23 1.00
CA ARG A 58 18.85 6.43 1.68
C ARG A 58 20.04 6.49 0.71
N LEU A 59 19.97 5.83 -0.45
CA LEU A 59 21.01 5.93 -1.48
C LEU A 59 21.23 7.37 -1.97
N PHE A 60 20.22 8.22 -1.83
CA PHE A 60 20.26 9.61 -2.28
C PHE A 60 20.28 10.62 -1.14
N GLN A 61 20.19 10.18 0.12
CA GLN A 61 20.00 11.06 1.28
C GLN A 61 21.06 12.16 1.38
N ASP A 62 22.33 11.85 1.14
CA ASP A 62 23.44 12.80 1.19
C ASP A 62 23.48 13.75 -0.02
N GLN A 63 22.69 13.50 -1.05
CA GLN A 63 22.60 14.31 -2.26
C GLN A 63 21.44 15.30 -2.20
N ILE A 64 20.55 15.18 -1.22
CA ILE A 64 19.39 16.07 -1.04
C ILE A 64 19.88 17.41 -0.50
N GLN A 65 19.71 18.46 -1.30
CA GLN A 65 20.12 19.82 -0.89
C GLN A 65 18.96 20.63 -0.32
N ASP A 66 17.72 20.31 -0.69
CA ASP A 66 16.53 20.95 -0.16
C ASP A 66 16.24 20.44 1.28
N PRO A 67 16.31 21.35 2.29
CA PRO A 67 16.04 20.97 3.69
C PRO A 67 14.62 20.45 3.93
N GLU A 68 13.62 20.93 3.16
CA GLU A 68 12.23 20.48 3.29
C GLU A 68 12.12 19.03 2.83
N LEU A 69 12.64 18.70 1.64
CA LEU A 69 12.67 17.33 1.15
C LEU A 69 13.49 16.42 2.07
N ALA A 70 14.62 16.89 2.60
CA ALA A 70 15.43 16.12 3.55
C ALA A 70 14.66 15.77 4.83
N ASN A 71 13.82 16.66 5.34
CA ASN A 71 12.96 16.39 6.49
C ASN A 71 11.83 15.41 6.15
N ARG A 72 11.16 15.59 5.00
CA ARG A 72 10.11 14.69 4.52
C ARG A 72 10.65 13.27 4.30
N VAL A 73 11.87 13.12 3.78
CA VAL A 73 12.54 11.81 3.64
C VAL A 73 12.80 11.16 5.00
N LYS A 74 13.17 11.91 6.04
CA LYS A 74 13.34 11.37 7.39
C LYS A 74 12.03 10.85 7.97
N ASP A 75 10.94 11.57 7.75
CA ASP A 75 9.63 11.18 8.27
C ASP A 75 9.04 10.03 7.45
N PHE A 76 9.22 10.01 6.13
CA PHE A 76 8.94 8.86 5.26
C PHE A 76 9.62 7.59 5.78
N ILE A 77 10.94 7.62 6.01
CA ILE A 77 11.68 6.47 6.54
C ILE A 77 11.09 5.97 7.87
N ARG A 78 10.59 6.87 8.71
CA ARG A 78 9.98 6.50 9.99
C ARG A 78 8.59 5.91 9.83
N GLN A 79 7.75 6.48 8.93
CA GLN A 79 6.42 5.94 8.61
C GLN A 79 6.55 4.54 8.00
N GLU A 80 7.39 4.36 6.97
CA GLU A 80 7.66 3.07 6.35
C GLU A 80 8.14 2.00 7.35
N ALA A 81 8.96 2.40 8.34
CA ALA A 81 9.38 1.48 9.39
C ALA A 81 8.19 1.03 10.28
N GLN A 82 7.21 1.90 10.55
CA GLN A 82 6.00 1.54 11.32
C GLN A 82 5.04 0.67 10.49
N HIS A 83 4.91 0.94 9.18
CA HIS A 83 4.16 0.10 8.25
C HIS A 83 4.71 -1.33 8.27
N GLY A 84 6.02 -1.48 8.07
CA GLY A 84 6.69 -2.79 8.10
C GLY A 84 6.46 -3.56 9.39
N ILE A 85 6.55 -2.89 10.55
CA ILE A 85 6.29 -3.51 11.85
C ILE A 85 4.84 -4.00 11.98
N SER A 86 3.88 -3.18 11.53
CA SER A 86 2.45 -3.51 11.65
C SER A 86 2.03 -4.64 10.70
N HIS A 87 2.54 -4.64 9.48
CA HIS A 87 2.30 -5.73 8.54
C HIS A 87 3.06 -7.02 8.91
N ASP A 88 4.23 -6.93 9.56
CA ASP A 88 4.90 -8.11 10.15
C ASP A 88 4.04 -8.73 11.26
N LYS A 89 3.34 -7.93 12.08
CA LYS A 89 2.37 -8.46 13.07
C LYS A 89 1.22 -9.19 12.37
N MET A 90 0.64 -8.62 11.29
CA MET A 90 -0.40 -9.30 10.51
C MET A 90 0.12 -10.61 9.90
N ASN A 91 1.33 -10.63 9.35
CA ASN A 91 1.95 -11.84 8.82
C ASN A 91 2.17 -12.90 9.90
N LYS A 92 2.54 -12.47 11.13
CA LYS A 92 2.66 -13.39 12.25
C LYS A 92 1.34 -14.08 12.59
N ILE A 93 0.21 -13.38 12.56
CA ILE A 93 -1.11 -13.99 12.76
C ILE A 93 -1.38 -15.09 11.73
N LEU A 94 -1.03 -14.87 10.47
CA LEU A 94 -1.16 -15.91 9.43
C LEU A 94 -0.31 -17.15 9.74
N ILE A 95 0.91 -16.97 10.26
CA ILE A 95 1.77 -18.08 10.69
C ILE A 95 1.12 -18.82 11.88
N ASP A 96 0.65 -18.09 12.88
CA ASP A 96 0.00 -18.64 14.07
C ASP A 96 -1.29 -19.40 13.71
N GLN A 97 -1.96 -19.00 12.62
CA GLN A 97 -3.10 -19.70 12.02
C GLN A 97 -2.69 -20.89 11.10
N GLY A 98 -1.40 -21.24 11.07
CA GLY A 98 -0.88 -22.39 10.33
C GLY A 98 -0.60 -22.15 8.85
N MET A 99 -0.60 -20.89 8.37
CA MET A 99 -0.35 -20.59 6.96
C MET A 99 1.14 -20.64 6.61
N PRO A 100 1.54 -21.40 5.57
CA PRO A 100 2.95 -21.58 5.20
C PRO A 100 3.45 -20.38 4.36
N ILE A 101 3.44 -19.20 4.96
CA ILE A 101 3.77 -17.94 4.26
C ILE A 101 5.26 -17.65 4.21
N GLU A 102 6.11 -18.30 5.00
CA GLU A 102 7.55 -18.01 5.10
C GLU A 102 8.26 -18.17 3.76
N LYS A 103 7.80 -19.11 2.91
CA LYS A 103 8.33 -19.23 1.54
C LYS A 103 8.08 -17.98 0.70
N TYR A 104 6.92 -17.35 0.85
CA TYR A 104 6.57 -16.13 0.13
C TYR A 104 7.35 -14.93 0.64
N ILE A 105 7.48 -14.80 1.98
CA ILE A 105 8.32 -13.78 2.61
C ILE A 105 9.76 -13.89 2.12
N ARG A 106 10.35 -15.11 2.14
CA ARG A 106 11.72 -15.33 1.61
C ARG A 106 11.84 -14.92 0.14
N GLN A 107 10.85 -15.24 -0.69
CA GLN A 107 10.87 -14.87 -2.11
C GLN A 107 10.82 -13.35 -2.31
N VAL A 108 10.02 -12.62 -1.53
CA VAL A 108 9.95 -11.15 -1.56
C VAL A 108 11.32 -10.56 -1.19
N ASN A 109 11.85 -10.97 -0.04
CA ASN A 109 13.15 -10.52 0.46
C ASN A 109 14.28 -10.74 -0.56
N GLN A 110 14.34 -11.94 -1.16
CA GLN A 110 15.36 -12.27 -2.17
C GLN A 110 15.23 -11.39 -3.43
N ARG A 111 14.01 -11.09 -3.87
CA ARG A 111 13.79 -10.24 -5.05
C ARG A 111 14.25 -8.80 -4.80
N PHE A 112 13.89 -8.21 -3.68
CA PHE A 112 14.32 -6.86 -3.33
C PHE A 112 15.83 -6.78 -3.09
N LYS A 113 16.43 -7.75 -2.41
CA LYS A 113 17.91 -7.84 -2.29
C LYS A 113 18.59 -7.97 -3.65
N HIS A 114 18.00 -8.75 -4.57
CA HIS A 114 18.51 -8.88 -5.93
C HIS A 114 18.42 -7.54 -6.67
N ALA A 115 17.30 -6.84 -6.56
CA ALA A 115 17.11 -5.54 -7.20
C ALA A 115 18.17 -4.52 -6.73
N LEU A 116 18.34 -4.34 -5.41
CA LEU A 116 19.36 -3.46 -4.83
C LEU A 116 20.78 -3.78 -5.29
N LYS A 117 21.10 -5.06 -5.45
CA LYS A 117 22.44 -5.49 -5.87
C LYS A 117 22.66 -5.36 -7.38
N ARG A 118 21.61 -5.51 -8.19
CA ARG A 118 21.75 -5.74 -9.64
C ARG A 118 21.35 -4.56 -10.51
N TYR A 119 20.42 -3.72 -10.04
CA TYR A 119 19.92 -2.59 -10.82
C TYR A 119 20.60 -1.27 -10.38
N PRO A 120 20.71 -0.29 -11.29
CA PRO A 120 21.18 1.05 -10.95
C PRO A 120 20.28 1.70 -9.89
N ASP A 121 20.84 2.63 -9.10
CA ASP A 121 20.12 3.36 -8.05
C ASP A 121 18.93 4.12 -8.61
N THR A 122 19.06 4.72 -9.80
CA THR A 122 17.95 5.39 -10.51
C THR A 122 16.80 4.44 -10.85
N PHE A 123 17.08 3.16 -11.11
CA PHE A 123 16.06 2.15 -11.34
C PHE A 123 15.41 1.71 -10.02
N ASN A 124 16.20 1.55 -8.97
CA ASN A 124 15.71 1.18 -7.64
C ASN A 124 14.78 2.26 -7.04
N ILE A 125 15.14 3.55 -7.15
CA ILE A 125 14.26 4.63 -6.68
C ILE A 125 12.99 4.73 -7.56
N ALA A 126 13.06 4.42 -8.85
CA ALA A 126 11.89 4.36 -9.71
C ALA A 126 10.94 3.20 -9.33
N ILE A 127 11.46 2.05 -8.88
CA ILE A 127 10.62 0.98 -8.29
C ILE A 127 9.91 1.50 -7.07
N THR A 128 10.61 2.13 -6.13
CA THR A 128 10.02 2.70 -4.91
C THR A 128 8.92 3.70 -5.26
N ALA A 129 9.21 4.73 -6.05
CA ALA A 129 8.23 5.74 -6.45
C ALA A 129 7.02 5.14 -7.19
N SER A 130 7.23 4.06 -7.98
CA SER A 130 6.13 3.36 -8.65
C SER A 130 5.26 2.57 -7.68
N CYS A 131 5.86 1.94 -6.65
CA CYS A 131 5.11 1.27 -5.59
C CYS A 131 4.31 2.28 -4.79
N GLU A 132 4.90 3.39 -4.37
CA GLU A 132 4.24 4.49 -3.65
C GLU A 132 3.04 5.05 -4.43
N HIS A 133 3.19 5.21 -5.74
CA HIS A 133 2.06 5.61 -6.59
C HIS A 133 0.93 4.58 -6.57
N LEU A 134 1.25 3.30 -6.63
CA LEU A 134 0.24 2.24 -6.61
C LEU A 134 -0.42 2.09 -5.22
N THR A 135 0.35 2.22 -4.12
CA THR A 135 -0.20 2.17 -2.75
C THR A 135 -1.11 3.35 -2.48
N ALA A 136 -0.74 4.57 -2.91
CA ALA A 136 -1.60 5.75 -2.84
C ALA A 136 -2.91 5.60 -3.65
N LEU A 137 -2.86 4.99 -4.84
CA LEU A 137 -4.06 4.67 -5.62
C LEU A 137 -4.92 3.61 -4.92
N MET A 138 -4.32 2.57 -4.35
CA MET A 138 -5.03 1.56 -3.57
C MET A 138 -5.66 2.18 -2.31
N ALA A 139 -4.94 3.00 -1.57
CA ALA A 139 -5.43 3.72 -0.40
C ALA A 139 -6.71 4.51 -0.74
N THR A 140 -6.66 5.29 -1.82
CA THR A 140 -7.82 6.03 -2.30
C THR A 140 -8.96 5.09 -2.71
N THR A 141 -8.67 3.99 -3.41
CA THR A 141 -9.70 3.05 -3.87
C THR A 141 -10.36 2.31 -2.71
N PHE A 142 -9.61 1.89 -1.71
CA PHE A 142 -10.14 1.13 -0.57
C PHE A 142 -11.14 1.94 0.25
N PHE A 143 -10.95 3.24 0.32
CA PHE A 143 -11.75 4.12 1.21
C PHE A 143 -12.54 5.22 0.50
N SER A 144 -12.50 5.35 -0.82
CA SER A 144 -13.38 6.28 -1.55
C SER A 144 -14.84 5.83 -1.55
N GLU A 145 -15.05 4.51 -1.59
CA GLU A 145 -16.37 3.89 -1.63
C GLU A 145 -16.51 2.94 -0.44
N LYS A 146 -17.53 3.15 0.37
CA LYS A 146 -17.82 2.33 1.56
C LYS A 146 -17.91 0.83 1.24
N SER A 147 -18.47 0.50 0.07
CA SER A 147 -18.67 -0.86 -0.41
C SER A 147 -17.38 -1.66 -0.60
N THR A 148 -16.23 -0.98 -0.80
CA THR A 148 -14.96 -1.67 -1.06
C THR A 148 -14.46 -2.43 0.17
N MET A 149 -14.51 -1.80 1.34
CA MET A 149 -14.09 -2.39 2.62
C MET A 149 -15.28 -2.86 3.48
N GLN A 150 -16.50 -2.86 2.92
CA GLN A 150 -17.67 -3.44 3.56
C GLN A 150 -17.46 -4.94 3.76
N GLY A 151 -17.70 -5.43 4.98
CA GLY A 151 -17.44 -6.82 5.35
C GLY A 151 -16.03 -7.13 5.80
N ALA A 152 -15.07 -6.21 5.63
CA ALA A 152 -13.75 -6.37 6.24
C ALA A 152 -13.85 -6.27 7.78
N HIS A 153 -13.12 -7.14 8.48
CA HIS A 153 -13.05 -7.10 9.95
C HIS A 153 -12.56 -5.73 10.43
N PRO A 154 -13.20 -5.10 11.44
CA PRO A 154 -12.86 -3.73 11.87
C PRO A 154 -11.38 -3.51 12.17
N PHE A 155 -10.69 -4.50 12.72
CA PHE A 155 -9.28 -4.40 13.10
C PHE A 155 -8.35 -4.38 11.89
N VAL A 156 -8.62 -5.22 10.90
CA VAL A 156 -7.86 -5.19 9.63
C VAL A 156 -8.20 -3.94 8.83
N ARG A 157 -9.47 -3.54 8.82
CA ARG A 157 -9.90 -2.28 8.18
C ARG A 157 -9.19 -1.07 8.81
N ALA A 158 -9.02 -1.05 10.13
CA ALA A 158 -8.28 0.01 10.84
C ALA A 158 -6.80 0.04 10.47
N LEU A 159 -6.14 -1.12 10.34
CA LEU A 159 -4.75 -1.21 9.87
C LEU A 159 -4.61 -0.60 8.47
N PHE A 160 -5.46 -1.01 7.52
CA PHE A 160 -5.43 -0.48 6.15
C PHE A 160 -5.86 1.00 6.08
N ALA A 161 -6.75 1.46 6.97
CA ALA A 161 -7.13 2.87 7.05
C ALA A 161 -5.95 3.74 7.49
N TRP A 162 -5.25 3.36 8.57
CA TRP A 162 -4.05 4.04 9.03
C TRP A 162 -2.96 4.08 7.95
N HIS A 163 -2.64 2.94 7.35
CA HIS A 163 -1.68 2.86 6.26
C HIS A 163 -2.09 3.81 5.11
N SER A 164 -3.37 3.80 4.72
CA SER A 164 -3.89 4.70 3.68
C SER A 164 -3.74 6.19 4.01
N ILE A 165 -3.89 6.57 5.27
CA ILE A 165 -3.68 7.95 5.73
C ILE A 165 -2.22 8.35 5.56
N GLU A 166 -1.28 7.51 6.00
CA GLU A 166 0.15 7.82 5.90
C GLU A 166 0.64 7.77 4.43
N GLU A 167 0.09 6.90 3.58
CA GLU A 167 0.32 6.93 2.12
C GLU A 167 -0.07 8.28 1.48
N MET A 168 -1.15 8.92 1.96
CA MET A 168 -1.52 10.25 1.47
C MET A 168 -0.55 11.35 1.92
N GLU A 169 0.14 11.16 3.04
CA GLU A 169 1.07 12.13 3.60
C GLU A 169 2.45 12.10 2.91
N HIS A 170 2.87 10.94 2.39
CA HIS A 170 4.24 10.77 1.86
C HIS A 170 4.34 10.30 0.41
N ARG A 171 3.24 10.14 -0.30
CA ARG A 171 3.16 9.61 -1.69
C ARG A 171 4.06 10.29 -2.71
N ASP A 172 4.52 11.52 -2.43
CA ASP A 172 5.38 12.32 -3.31
C ASP A 172 6.87 12.24 -2.94
N VAL A 173 7.21 11.77 -1.73
CA VAL A 173 8.59 11.80 -1.24
C VAL A 173 9.55 11.00 -2.13
N ALA A 174 9.22 9.74 -2.42
CA ALA A 174 10.05 8.92 -3.31
C ALA A 174 10.02 9.42 -4.75
N PHE A 175 8.93 10.06 -5.18
CA PHE A 175 8.81 10.69 -6.49
C PHE A 175 9.76 11.88 -6.61
N ASP A 176 9.80 12.78 -5.63
CA ASP A 176 10.68 13.94 -5.60
C ASP A 176 12.16 13.52 -5.57
N VAL A 177 12.51 12.52 -4.75
CA VAL A 177 13.86 11.95 -4.78
C VAL A 177 14.20 11.38 -6.14
N MET A 178 13.28 10.69 -6.81
CA MET A 178 13.48 10.12 -8.15
C MET A 178 13.70 11.20 -9.22
N VAL A 179 12.91 12.28 -9.18
CA VAL A 179 12.92 13.30 -10.24
C VAL A 179 13.99 14.36 -9.98
N ASP A 180 14.02 14.93 -8.77
CA ASP A 180 14.82 16.13 -8.47
C ASP A 180 16.23 15.79 -8.04
N VAL A 181 16.43 14.64 -7.36
CA VAL A 181 17.76 14.24 -6.86
C VAL A 181 18.41 13.24 -7.79
N ALA A 182 17.76 12.10 -8.04
CA ALA A 182 18.28 11.04 -8.90
C ALA A 182 18.22 11.38 -10.40
N ARG A 183 17.40 12.38 -10.78
CA ARG A 183 17.19 12.82 -12.18
C ARG A 183 16.87 11.67 -13.13
N THR A 184 16.01 10.76 -12.67
CA THR A 184 15.63 9.57 -13.40
C THR A 184 14.89 9.93 -14.70
N PRO A 185 15.31 9.40 -15.87
CA PRO A 185 14.63 9.67 -17.12
C PRO A 185 13.17 9.20 -17.12
N ASN A 186 12.28 9.96 -17.78
CA ASN A 186 10.87 9.60 -17.90
C ASN A 186 10.64 8.20 -18.52
N THR A 187 11.49 7.77 -19.43
CA THR A 187 11.43 6.42 -20.03
C THR A 187 11.59 5.33 -18.97
N VAL A 188 12.51 5.51 -18.02
CA VAL A 188 12.70 4.59 -16.87
C VAL A 188 11.48 4.64 -15.97
N ARG A 189 11.02 5.84 -15.60
CA ARG A 189 9.81 6.04 -14.77
C ARG A 189 8.60 5.30 -15.35
N TYR A 190 8.32 5.44 -16.64
CA TYR A 190 7.19 4.81 -17.30
C TYR A 190 7.32 3.29 -17.39
N THR A 191 8.49 2.81 -17.82
CA THR A 191 8.75 1.37 -17.93
C THR A 191 8.65 0.67 -16.59
N VAL A 192 9.21 1.27 -15.55
CA VAL A 192 9.24 0.69 -14.22
C VAL A 192 7.84 0.60 -13.63
N LEU A 193 6.97 1.62 -13.79
CA LEU A 193 5.57 1.51 -13.31
C LEU A 193 4.85 0.32 -13.94
N ILE A 194 4.98 0.14 -15.27
CA ILE A 194 4.34 -1.00 -15.96
C ILE A 194 4.85 -2.34 -15.40
N LEU A 195 6.18 -2.47 -15.26
CA LEU A 195 6.80 -3.69 -14.74
C LEU A 195 6.36 -3.98 -13.30
N VAL A 196 6.38 -2.98 -12.42
CA VAL A 196 5.96 -3.09 -11.02
C VAL A 196 4.48 -3.48 -10.93
N THR A 197 3.61 -2.84 -11.73
CA THR A 197 2.18 -3.17 -11.78
C THR A 197 1.95 -4.64 -12.16
N MET A 198 2.59 -5.10 -13.24
CA MET A 198 2.47 -6.50 -13.68
C MET A 198 3.00 -7.49 -12.65
N MET A 199 4.15 -7.18 -12.05
CA MET A 199 4.77 -8.04 -11.03
C MET A 199 3.92 -8.09 -9.75
N MET A 200 3.48 -6.94 -9.25
CA MET A 200 2.64 -6.86 -8.05
C MET A 200 1.33 -7.63 -8.24
N PHE A 201 0.63 -7.40 -9.36
CA PHE A 201 -0.59 -8.16 -9.67
C PHE A 201 -0.33 -9.65 -9.81
N GLY A 202 0.65 -10.05 -10.62
CA GLY A 202 0.97 -11.46 -10.89
C GLY A 202 1.36 -12.22 -9.62
N PHE A 203 2.20 -11.63 -8.77
CA PHE A 203 2.62 -12.27 -7.52
C PHE A 203 1.50 -12.32 -6.48
N THR A 204 0.67 -11.28 -6.39
CA THR A 204 -0.51 -11.30 -5.51
C THR A 204 -1.46 -12.43 -5.94
N MET A 205 -1.78 -12.55 -7.23
CA MET A 205 -2.64 -13.64 -7.74
C MET A 205 -2.03 -15.03 -7.48
N GLN A 206 -0.73 -15.19 -7.72
CA GLN A 206 -0.02 -16.44 -7.48
C GLN A 206 -0.08 -16.86 -5.99
N ARG A 207 0.15 -15.91 -5.09
CA ARG A 207 0.11 -16.16 -3.64
C ARG A 207 -1.31 -16.45 -3.17
N THR A 208 -2.29 -15.67 -3.61
CA THR A 208 -3.72 -15.93 -3.35
C THR A 208 -4.10 -17.34 -3.72
N ASN A 209 -3.72 -17.80 -4.92
CA ASN A 209 -3.99 -19.20 -5.32
C ASN A 209 -3.27 -20.21 -4.43
N GLY A 210 -2.06 -19.91 -3.98
CA GLY A 210 -1.28 -20.76 -3.07
C GLY A 210 -1.90 -20.84 -1.67
N LEU A 211 -2.37 -19.73 -1.14
CA LEU A 211 -3.03 -19.62 0.16
C LEU A 211 -4.38 -20.36 0.14
N LEU A 212 -5.23 -20.12 -0.88
CA LEU A 212 -6.48 -20.85 -1.08
C LEU A 212 -6.27 -22.37 -1.22
N LYS A 213 -5.19 -22.79 -1.90
CA LYS A 213 -4.84 -24.24 -1.96
C LYS A 213 -4.51 -24.79 -0.58
N HIS A 214 -3.80 -24.05 0.24
CA HIS A 214 -3.47 -24.45 1.60
C HIS A 214 -4.71 -24.54 2.49
N ASP A 215 -5.68 -23.64 2.32
CA ASP A 215 -6.98 -23.69 3.00
C ASP A 215 -7.85 -24.91 2.60
N GLY A 216 -7.36 -25.77 1.71
CA GLY A 216 -8.04 -27.00 1.31
C GLY A 216 -8.96 -26.87 0.10
N PHE A 217 -9.09 -25.69 -0.52
CA PHE A 217 -9.93 -25.52 -1.69
C PHE A 217 -9.39 -26.28 -2.91
N THR A 218 -10.25 -27.05 -3.54
CA THR A 218 -9.95 -27.80 -4.76
C THR A 218 -9.61 -26.87 -5.93
N ARG A 219 -8.99 -27.42 -6.97
CA ARG A 219 -8.68 -26.61 -8.17
C ARG A 219 -9.94 -25.98 -8.80
N VAL A 220 -11.06 -26.71 -8.82
CA VAL A 220 -12.32 -26.25 -9.41
C VAL A 220 -12.91 -25.10 -8.59
N GLU A 221 -12.93 -25.21 -7.27
CA GLU A 221 -13.40 -24.15 -6.38
C GLU A 221 -12.54 -22.89 -6.53
N ARG A 222 -11.22 -23.00 -6.55
CA ARG A 222 -10.33 -21.87 -6.77
C ARG A 222 -10.58 -21.17 -8.10
N ILE A 223 -10.77 -21.91 -9.21
CA ILE A 223 -11.10 -21.33 -10.52
C ILE A 223 -12.41 -20.53 -10.42
N LYS A 224 -13.45 -21.06 -9.76
CA LYS A 224 -14.70 -20.32 -9.54
C LYS A 224 -14.50 -19.06 -8.70
N MET A 225 -13.75 -19.16 -7.60
CA MET A 225 -13.41 -18.03 -6.74
C MET A 225 -12.66 -16.94 -7.52
N PHE A 226 -11.67 -17.31 -8.34
CA PHE A 226 -10.96 -16.37 -9.21
C PHE A 226 -11.90 -15.72 -10.24
N GLY A 227 -12.82 -16.47 -10.83
CA GLY A 227 -13.80 -15.93 -11.77
C GLY A 227 -14.68 -14.84 -11.15
N HIS A 228 -15.22 -15.08 -9.94
CA HIS A 228 -16.00 -14.08 -9.20
C HIS A 228 -15.13 -12.94 -8.67
N GLY A 229 -13.98 -13.26 -8.09
CA GLY A 229 -13.08 -12.29 -7.51
C GLY A 229 -12.44 -11.34 -8.53
N LEU A 230 -12.08 -11.84 -9.72
CA LEU A 230 -11.61 -10.99 -10.81
C LEU A 230 -12.66 -9.96 -11.25
N LYS A 231 -13.94 -10.34 -11.28
CA LYS A 231 -15.01 -9.37 -11.55
C LYS A 231 -15.06 -8.24 -10.52
N TRP A 232 -14.82 -8.55 -9.25
CA TRP A 232 -14.73 -7.57 -8.18
C TRP A 232 -13.46 -6.70 -8.31
N LEU A 233 -12.32 -7.29 -8.72
CA LEU A 233 -11.06 -6.56 -8.88
C LEU A 233 -11.04 -5.65 -10.11
N ILE A 234 -11.50 -6.14 -11.28
CA ILE A 234 -11.32 -5.48 -12.60
C ILE A 234 -12.65 -5.18 -13.31
N GLY A 235 -13.79 -5.31 -12.64
CA GLY A 235 -15.09 -4.88 -13.18
C GLY A 235 -15.17 -3.37 -13.40
N LYS A 236 -16.27 -2.85 -13.97
CA LYS A 236 -16.44 -1.40 -14.26
C LYS A 236 -16.19 -0.47 -13.06
N LYS A 237 -16.44 -0.95 -11.84
CA LYS A 237 -16.16 -0.27 -10.56
C LYS A 237 -15.19 -1.11 -9.70
N GLY A 238 -14.34 -1.91 -10.34
CA GLY A 238 -13.42 -2.78 -9.64
C GLY A 238 -12.27 -2.00 -9.01
N ILE A 239 -11.69 -2.56 -7.97
CA ILE A 239 -10.60 -1.93 -7.20
C ILE A 239 -9.45 -1.45 -8.10
N LEU A 240 -9.07 -2.23 -9.12
CA LEU A 240 -7.95 -1.90 -10.00
C LEU A 240 -8.34 -0.97 -11.16
N THR A 241 -9.63 -0.78 -11.42
CA THR A 241 -10.11 0.02 -12.55
C THR A 241 -10.71 1.35 -12.13
N ALA A 242 -11.07 1.50 -10.86
CA ALA A 242 -11.69 2.71 -10.32
C ALA A 242 -10.80 3.95 -10.49
N LYS A 243 -9.48 3.79 -10.36
CA LYS A 243 -8.47 4.86 -10.45
C LYS A 243 -7.61 4.80 -11.72
N LYS A 244 -8.20 4.29 -12.81
CA LYS A 244 -7.50 4.22 -14.11
C LYS A 244 -7.04 5.58 -14.64
N PRO A 245 -7.82 6.68 -14.56
CA PRO A 245 -7.34 7.99 -14.98
C PRO A 245 -6.10 8.44 -14.20
N GLU A 246 -6.14 8.33 -12.88
CA GLU A 246 -5.05 8.71 -11.98
C GLU A 246 -3.80 7.84 -12.21
N TYR A 247 -3.97 6.54 -12.49
CA TYR A 247 -2.86 5.67 -12.90
C TYR A 247 -2.22 6.13 -14.20
N LEU A 248 -3.02 6.56 -15.20
CA LEU A 248 -2.53 7.03 -16.50
C LEU A 248 -1.86 8.41 -16.40
N ASP A 249 -2.18 9.22 -15.41
CA ASP A 249 -1.54 10.51 -15.17
C ASP A 249 -0.03 10.38 -14.95
N TRP A 250 0.46 9.24 -14.40
CA TRP A 250 1.88 8.96 -14.25
C TRP A 250 2.69 9.10 -15.55
N PHE A 251 2.08 8.85 -16.68
CA PHE A 251 2.74 8.91 -17.98
C PHE A 251 2.81 10.31 -18.58
N ARG A 252 2.20 11.31 -17.93
CA ARG A 252 2.35 12.72 -18.34
C ARG A 252 3.76 13.21 -17.97
N PRO A 253 4.48 13.92 -18.86
CA PRO A 253 5.82 14.44 -18.55
C PRO A 253 5.85 15.32 -17.29
N ASN A 254 4.84 16.17 -17.11
CA ASN A 254 4.71 17.11 -15.98
C ASN A 254 3.81 16.59 -14.87
N PHE A 255 3.67 15.28 -14.72
CA PHE A 255 2.93 14.68 -13.63
C PHE A 255 3.67 14.86 -12.31
N HIS A 256 2.89 15.11 -11.26
CA HIS A 256 3.35 15.07 -9.88
C HIS A 256 2.25 14.49 -9.00
N PRO A 257 2.55 13.61 -8.00
CA PRO A 257 1.53 12.98 -7.14
C PRO A 257 0.61 13.96 -6.42
N ASN A 258 1.10 15.17 -6.12
CA ASN A 258 0.32 16.23 -5.46
C ASN A 258 -0.78 16.84 -6.35
N GLN A 259 -0.82 16.50 -7.63
CA GLN A 259 -1.94 16.88 -8.50
C GLN A 259 -3.21 16.06 -8.19
N HIS A 260 -3.07 14.91 -7.53
CA HIS A 260 -4.20 14.14 -7.05
C HIS A 260 -4.66 14.66 -5.68
N PRO A 261 -5.98 14.77 -5.43
CA PRO A 261 -6.48 15.22 -4.14
C PRO A 261 -6.15 14.21 -3.03
N VAL A 262 -6.07 14.69 -1.81
CA VAL A 262 -6.11 13.84 -0.63
C VAL A 262 -7.52 13.25 -0.51
N ILE A 263 -7.64 12.05 0.03
CA ILE A 263 -8.93 11.39 0.26
C ILE A 263 -9.83 12.30 1.12
N GLN A 264 -11.10 12.45 0.69
CA GLN A 264 -12.00 13.46 1.23
C GLN A 264 -12.17 13.40 2.75
N GLN A 265 -12.20 12.20 3.31
CA GLN A 265 -12.41 11.97 4.75
C GLN A 265 -11.11 11.91 5.57
N TYR A 266 -9.96 12.32 5.00
CA TYR A 266 -8.66 12.33 5.70
C TYR A 266 -8.75 12.96 7.09
N GLN A 267 -9.34 14.16 7.19
CA GLN A 267 -9.45 14.89 8.44
C GLN A 267 -10.31 14.16 9.49
N VAL A 268 -11.32 13.41 9.07
CA VAL A 268 -12.17 12.61 9.97
C VAL A 268 -11.33 11.58 10.73
N TRP A 269 -10.39 10.91 10.04
CA TRP A 269 -9.49 9.96 10.69
C TRP A 269 -8.55 10.64 11.70
N ILE A 270 -7.95 11.76 11.31
CA ILE A 270 -7.04 12.55 12.16
C ILE A 270 -7.74 12.99 13.43
N ASP A 271 -8.92 13.59 13.33
CA ASP A 271 -9.70 14.09 14.47
C ASP A 271 -10.15 12.94 15.37
N ALA A 272 -10.60 11.82 14.81
CA ALA A 272 -11.01 10.66 15.57
C ALA A 272 -9.85 10.06 16.37
N LEU A 273 -8.66 9.89 15.74
CA LEU A 273 -7.48 9.41 16.46
C LEU A 273 -7.03 10.38 17.55
N ALA A 274 -7.00 11.68 17.27
CA ALA A 274 -6.61 12.69 18.25
C ALA A 274 -7.51 12.68 19.49
N ASN A 275 -8.81 12.50 19.31
CA ASN A 275 -9.80 12.51 20.38
C ASN A 275 -9.85 11.22 21.20
N THR A 276 -9.60 10.05 20.58
CA THR A 276 -9.82 8.75 21.22
C THR A 276 -8.54 7.99 21.53
N GLN A 277 -7.44 8.32 20.86
CA GLN A 277 -6.19 7.55 20.86
C GLN A 277 -6.38 6.07 20.46
N ASP A 278 -7.50 5.75 19.80
CA ASP A 278 -7.87 4.40 19.37
C ASP A 278 -7.86 4.33 17.84
N PRO A 279 -6.91 3.60 17.22
CA PRO A 279 -6.83 3.46 15.78
C PRO A 279 -8.01 2.67 15.19
N ILE A 280 -8.66 1.80 15.97
CA ILE A 280 -9.83 1.05 15.53
C ILE A 280 -11.03 1.99 15.39
N HIS A 281 -11.24 2.85 16.39
CA HIS A 281 -12.29 3.87 16.32
C HIS A 281 -12.04 4.85 15.16
N ALA A 282 -10.79 5.31 15.00
CA ALA A 282 -10.43 6.20 13.89
C ALA A 282 -10.65 5.55 12.51
N GLY A 283 -10.28 4.27 12.36
CA GLY A 283 -10.51 3.50 11.13
C GLY A 283 -12.00 3.31 10.82
N GLU A 284 -12.82 3.09 11.84
CA GLU A 284 -14.27 2.99 11.68
C GLU A 284 -14.90 4.33 11.27
N ALA A 285 -14.54 5.42 11.94
CA ALA A 285 -15.01 6.76 11.60
C ALA A 285 -14.63 7.14 10.15
N PHE A 286 -13.40 6.83 9.75
CA PHE A 286 -12.91 7.05 8.39
C PHE A 286 -13.72 6.28 7.34
N TRP A 287 -13.97 4.99 7.58
CA TRP A 287 -14.77 4.15 6.70
C TRP A 287 -16.23 4.59 6.66
N GLN A 288 -16.82 4.97 7.80
CA GLN A 288 -18.20 5.44 7.84
C GLN A 288 -18.41 6.76 7.08
N ALA A 289 -17.38 7.60 6.99
CA ALA A 289 -17.40 8.85 6.24
C ALA A 289 -17.17 8.67 4.73
N ALA A 290 -16.86 7.46 4.25
CA ALA A 290 -16.77 7.16 2.82
C ALA A 290 -18.14 7.22 2.13
N ASN A 291 -18.15 7.47 0.81
CA ASN A 291 -19.37 7.55 0.00
C ASN A 291 -20.06 6.19 -0.20
#